data_72300c9f3f4d03d22b30a7dfe9e6353a
#
_entry.id   72300c9f3f4d03d22b30a7dfe9e6353a
#
_cell.length_a   1.000
_cell.length_b   1.000
_cell.length_c   1.000
_cell.angle_alpha   90.00
_cell.angle_beta   90.00
_cell.angle_gamma   90.00
#
_symmetry.space_group_name_H-M   'P 1'
#
loop_
_entity.id
_entity.type
_entity.pdbx_description
1 polymer ?
#
loop_
_entity_poly.entity_id
_entity_poly.type
_entity_poly.pdbx_seq_one_letter_code
_entity_poly.pdbx_strand_id
1 'polypeptide(L)'
;MRRIHVSALAIAVVASWLIASEVRSQGQNAPAVFAPTAGDYATADIRVITPGVVFAAGLPDIASAFTKETGRKVGIVVVGMGTIVGEMTKKTPPPDVIVLPFQLMTTLSLDGGVAPGTFNPLGRTRMGLAVRAGAPKPDISTVEKLAAALKSAKAVMRSNPASRTMVALLIDDVLKRPEFAGVNAPPSTNGEGGQALARGEGDMAIQTISQILPYKEIELVGPLPAELGAWIDSAVAVSARATHADDARAFIRYLLRPESNKVWKPRGLERFE
;
A
#
# COMPACT_ATOMS: atom_id res chain seq x y z
N MET A 1 -42.85 14.53 78.07
CA MET A 1 -41.62 13.86 77.63
C MET A 1 -41.94 13.19 76.34
N ARG A 2 -41.56 13.79 75.18
CA ARG A 2 -41.85 13.29 73.85
C ARG A 2 -40.51 12.75 73.27
N ARG A 3 -40.50 11.46 72.91
CA ARG A 3 -39.37 10.84 72.26
C ARG A 3 -39.48 11.14 70.74
N ILE A 4 -38.43 11.71 70.19
CA ILE A 4 -38.30 12.02 68.80
C ILE A 4 -37.63 10.78 68.16
N HIS A 5 -38.32 10.15 67.22
CA HIS A 5 -37.77 9.07 66.37
C HIS A 5 -37.03 9.70 65.19
N VAL A 6 -35.73 9.46 65.07
CA VAL A 6 -34.94 9.86 63.95
C VAL A 6 -34.95 8.65 63.00
N SER A 7 -35.63 8.80 61.88
CA SER A 7 -35.62 7.84 60.78
C SER A 7 -34.33 8.00 59.99
N ALA A 8 -33.54 6.92 59.95
CA ALA A 8 -32.35 6.84 59.10
C ALA A 8 -32.75 6.69 57.63
N LEU A 9 -32.43 7.68 56.81
CA LEU A 9 -32.59 7.64 55.35
C LEU A 9 -31.40 6.90 54.76
N ALA A 10 -31.66 5.72 54.24
CA ALA A 10 -30.64 4.94 53.48
C ALA A 10 -30.41 5.58 52.11
N ILE A 11 -29.25 6.17 51.92
CA ILE A 11 -28.80 6.66 50.61
C ILE A 11 -28.29 5.46 49.81
N ALA A 12 -29.08 5.02 48.84
CA ALA A 12 -28.64 4.04 47.83
C ALA A 12 -27.69 4.72 46.85
N VAL A 13 -26.40 4.44 46.96
CA VAL A 13 -25.41 4.82 45.95
C VAL A 13 -25.58 3.89 44.75
N VAL A 14 -26.21 4.39 43.71
CA VAL A 14 -26.24 3.73 42.39
C VAL A 14 -24.86 3.90 41.75
N ALA A 15 -24.04 2.86 41.82
CA ALA A 15 -22.81 2.78 41.09
C ALA A 15 -23.13 2.59 39.59
N SER A 16 -23.13 3.70 38.86
CA SER A 16 -23.20 3.70 37.40
C SER A 16 -21.90 3.10 36.89
N TRP A 17 -21.98 1.86 36.44
CA TRP A 17 -20.91 1.21 35.64
C TRP A 17 -20.89 1.89 34.28
N LEU A 18 -20.01 2.87 34.11
CA LEU A 18 -19.56 3.31 32.79
C LEU A 18 -18.82 2.15 32.15
N ILE A 19 -19.53 1.39 31.31
CA ILE A 19 -18.89 0.51 30.33
C ILE A 19 -18.21 1.43 29.35
N ALA A 20 -16.94 1.72 29.59
CA ALA A 20 -16.04 2.25 28.60
C ALA A 20 -15.92 1.14 27.53
N SER A 21 -16.72 1.25 26.48
CA SER A 21 -16.50 0.52 25.26
C SER A 21 -15.14 0.96 24.73
N GLU A 22 -14.09 0.21 25.05
CA GLU A 22 -12.85 0.24 24.30
C GLU A 22 -13.22 -0.04 22.85
N VAL A 23 -13.31 1.01 22.07
CA VAL A 23 -13.15 0.92 20.63
C VAL A 23 -11.71 0.45 20.43
N ARG A 24 -11.50 -0.86 20.50
CA ARG A 24 -10.31 -1.48 19.96
C ARG A 24 -10.29 -1.07 18.50
N SER A 25 -9.47 -0.11 18.18
CA SER A 25 -8.95 0.10 16.86
C SER A 25 -8.40 -1.28 16.46
N GLN A 26 -9.19 -2.02 15.68
CA GLN A 26 -8.69 -3.20 14.98
C GLN A 26 -7.69 -2.64 13.99
N GLY A 27 -6.43 -2.52 14.42
CA GLY A 27 -5.29 -2.38 13.56
C GLY A 27 -5.43 -3.52 12.55
N GLN A 28 -5.74 -3.16 11.33
CA GLN A 28 -5.94 -4.09 10.24
C GLN A 28 -4.63 -4.86 10.05
N ASN A 29 -4.56 -6.04 10.65
CA ASN A 29 -3.65 -7.08 10.22
C ASN A 29 -4.12 -7.47 8.82
N ALA A 30 -3.69 -6.74 7.79
CA ALA A 30 -3.70 -7.25 6.44
C ALA A 30 -2.98 -8.60 6.51
N PRO A 31 -3.57 -9.70 6.01
CA PRO A 31 -2.87 -10.97 6.00
C PRO A 31 -1.52 -10.76 5.33
N ALA A 32 -0.47 -11.31 5.91
CA ALA A 32 0.93 -11.07 5.56
C ALA A 32 1.32 -11.68 4.20
N VAL A 33 0.60 -11.32 3.13
CA VAL A 33 1.00 -11.62 1.74
C VAL A 33 2.30 -10.88 1.39
N PHE A 34 2.61 -9.83 2.13
CA PHE A 34 3.80 -9.01 1.96
C PHE A 34 4.66 -8.96 3.24
N ALA A 35 4.78 -10.08 3.95
CA ALA A 35 5.76 -10.16 5.02
C ALA A 35 7.16 -9.86 4.45
N PRO A 36 8.00 -9.06 5.13
CA PRO A 36 9.35 -8.76 4.67
C PRO A 36 10.13 -10.07 4.52
N THR A 37 10.47 -10.42 3.28
CA THR A 37 11.16 -11.68 2.95
C THR A 37 12.66 -11.49 2.77
N ALA A 38 13.14 -10.26 2.76
CA ALA A 38 14.54 -9.92 2.55
C ALA A 38 15.21 -9.49 3.87
N GLY A 39 15.33 -10.40 4.82
CA GLY A 39 16.04 -10.17 6.09
C GLY A 39 15.18 -9.55 7.20
N ASP A 40 15.74 -9.55 8.41
CA ASP A 40 15.14 -8.90 9.57
C ASP A 40 15.47 -7.40 9.54
N TYR A 41 14.46 -6.55 9.56
CA TYR A 41 14.61 -5.09 9.55
C TYR A 41 15.48 -4.57 10.71
N ALA A 42 15.35 -5.14 11.90
CA ALA A 42 16.04 -4.65 13.09
C ALA A 42 17.55 -4.87 13.04
N THR A 43 17.99 -5.99 12.46
CA THR A 43 19.39 -6.42 12.41
C THR A 43 20.06 -6.23 11.04
N ALA A 44 19.32 -5.67 10.05
CA ALA A 44 19.86 -5.44 8.72
C ALA A 44 20.90 -4.33 8.68
N ASP A 45 21.84 -4.45 7.73
CA ASP A 45 22.82 -3.41 7.43
C ASP A 45 22.16 -2.21 6.73
N ILE A 46 21.11 -2.47 5.93
CA ILE A 46 20.34 -1.46 5.23
C ILE A 46 18.86 -1.69 5.53
N ARG A 47 18.20 -0.69 6.09
CA ARG A 47 16.79 -0.72 6.47
C ARG A 47 15.95 0.06 5.47
N VAL A 48 15.01 -0.60 4.84
CA VAL A 48 14.13 -0.04 3.81
C VAL A 48 12.70 0.05 4.32
N ILE A 49 12.09 1.22 4.18
CA ILE A 49 10.64 1.41 4.35
C ILE A 49 9.99 1.66 2.99
N THR A 50 8.91 0.94 2.69
CA THR A 50 8.29 0.94 1.36
C THR A 50 6.78 0.72 1.42
N PRO A 51 6.00 1.28 0.48
CA PRO A 51 4.61 0.87 0.29
C PRO A 51 4.52 -0.49 -0.41
N GLY A 52 3.38 -1.18 -0.21
CA GLY A 52 3.13 -2.50 -0.77
C GLY A 52 3.25 -2.60 -2.29
N VAL A 53 2.94 -1.52 -3.01
CA VAL A 53 3.00 -1.49 -4.49
C VAL A 53 4.41 -1.71 -5.03
N VAL A 54 5.44 -1.12 -4.40
CA VAL A 54 6.84 -1.28 -4.83
C VAL A 54 7.42 -2.58 -4.28
N PHE A 55 7.03 -2.99 -3.06
CA PHE A 55 7.38 -4.29 -2.53
C PHE A 55 6.93 -5.42 -3.47
N ALA A 56 5.67 -5.42 -3.88
CA ALA A 56 5.09 -6.40 -4.79
C ALA A 56 5.72 -6.36 -6.20
N ALA A 57 6.23 -5.20 -6.63
CA ALA A 57 6.92 -5.03 -7.90
C ALA A 57 8.31 -5.70 -7.95
N GLY A 58 8.77 -6.36 -6.86
CA GLY A 58 10.00 -7.15 -6.87
C GLY A 58 11.15 -6.56 -6.05
N LEU A 59 10.89 -5.56 -5.19
CA LEU A 59 11.91 -5.01 -4.29
C LEU A 59 12.62 -6.09 -3.47
N PRO A 60 11.94 -7.13 -2.92
CA PRO A 60 12.60 -8.20 -2.17
C PRO A 60 13.62 -8.99 -2.99
N ASP A 61 13.32 -9.26 -4.26
CA ASP A 61 14.24 -10.03 -5.12
C ASP A 61 15.50 -9.23 -5.44
N ILE A 62 15.34 -7.93 -5.69
CA ILE A 62 16.48 -7.03 -5.91
C ILE A 62 17.31 -6.89 -4.64
N ALA A 63 16.67 -6.78 -3.47
CA ALA A 63 17.33 -6.75 -2.18
C ALA A 63 18.13 -8.05 -1.91
N SER A 64 17.53 -9.19 -2.23
CA SER A 64 18.18 -10.50 -2.12
C SER A 64 19.39 -10.61 -3.05
N ALA A 65 19.27 -10.15 -4.31
CA ALA A 65 20.36 -10.12 -5.26
C ALA A 65 21.51 -9.21 -4.81
N PHE A 66 21.17 -8.01 -4.30
CA PHE A 66 22.14 -7.09 -3.71
C PHE A 66 22.88 -7.71 -2.54
N THR A 67 22.16 -8.36 -1.62
CA THR A 67 22.76 -9.05 -0.48
C THR A 67 23.72 -10.15 -0.93
N LYS A 68 23.33 -10.93 -1.95
CA LYS A 68 24.18 -11.99 -2.53
C LYS A 68 25.46 -11.43 -3.16
N GLU A 69 25.38 -10.28 -3.83
CA GLU A 69 26.53 -9.67 -4.52
C GLU A 69 27.47 -8.93 -3.56
N THR A 70 26.96 -8.34 -2.49
CA THR A 70 27.72 -7.42 -1.62
C THR A 70 27.97 -7.95 -0.20
N GLY A 71 27.26 -8.98 0.23
CA GLY A 71 27.23 -9.46 1.61
C GLY A 71 26.41 -8.56 2.57
N ARG A 72 25.93 -7.38 2.12
CA ARG A 72 25.16 -6.45 2.93
C ARG A 72 23.69 -6.88 3.03
N LYS A 73 23.21 -7.11 4.24
CA LYS A 73 21.83 -7.54 4.49
C LYS A 73 20.87 -6.37 4.36
N VAL A 74 19.79 -6.57 3.60
CA VAL A 74 18.71 -5.60 3.43
C VAL A 74 17.48 -6.08 4.17
N GLY A 75 16.97 -5.29 5.09
CA GLY A 75 15.72 -5.52 5.80
C GLY A 75 14.64 -4.57 5.30
N ILE A 76 13.48 -5.11 4.91
CA ILE A 76 12.38 -4.35 4.34
C ILE A 76 11.18 -4.39 5.28
N VAL A 77 10.60 -3.24 5.55
CA VAL A 77 9.29 -3.12 6.19
C VAL A 77 8.29 -2.48 5.23
N VAL A 78 7.14 -3.14 5.10
CA VAL A 78 6.02 -2.62 4.31
C VAL A 78 5.08 -1.85 5.21
N VAL A 79 4.75 -0.62 4.81
CA VAL A 79 3.85 0.27 5.55
C VAL A 79 2.83 0.86 4.58
N GLY A 80 1.59 1.02 5.04
CA GLY A 80 0.54 1.67 4.25
C GLY A 80 0.90 3.13 3.91
N MET A 81 0.65 3.56 2.68
CA MET A 81 1.00 4.91 2.22
C MET A 81 0.37 6.03 3.07
N GLY A 82 -0.79 5.79 3.69
CA GLY A 82 -1.44 6.77 4.56
C GLY A 82 -0.73 6.99 5.90
N THR A 83 0.11 6.06 6.34
CA THR A 83 0.79 6.11 7.65
C THR A 83 2.30 6.15 7.55
N ILE A 84 2.86 5.90 6.36
CA ILE A 84 4.30 5.67 6.16
C ILE A 84 5.16 6.85 6.66
N VAL A 85 4.74 8.09 6.43
CA VAL A 85 5.49 9.27 6.87
C VAL A 85 5.56 9.34 8.40
N GLY A 86 4.45 9.07 9.09
CA GLY A 86 4.40 9.02 10.55
C GLY A 86 5.21 7.86 11.13
N GLU A 87 5.18 6.70 10.48
CA GLU A 87 5.97 5.54 10.89
C GLU A 87 7.48 5.78 10.74
N MET A 88 7.90 6.42 9.64
CA MET A 88 9.30 6.75 9.41
C MET A 88 9.92 7.57 10.54
N THR A 89 9.17 8.56 11.06
CA THR A 89 9.68 9.46 12.11
C THR A 89 9.80 8.78 13.46
N LYS A 90 8.99 7.75 13.72
CA LYS A 90 8.91 7.03 15.02
C LYS A 90 9.73 5.75 15.04
N LYS A 91 10.00 5.14 13.88
CA LYS A 91 10.60 3.81 13.81
C LYS A 91 12.01 3.77 14.41
N THR A 92 12.26 2.74 15.21
CA THR A 92 13.56 2.48 15.83
C THR A 92 13.91 1.00 15.62
N PRO A 93 15.05 0.69 14.98
CA PRO A 93 15.99 1.63 14.36
C PRO A 93 15.37 2.37 13.15
N PRO A 94 15.85 3.59 12.81
CA PRO A 94 15.31 4.37 11.71
C PRO A 94 15.57 3.72 10.35
N PRO A 95 14.75 3.99 9.31
CA PRO A 95 15.06 3.55 7.96
C PRO A 95 16.29 4.26 7.41
N ASP A 96 17.07 3.55 6.60
CA ASP A 96 18.19 4.11 5.82
C ASP A 96 17.72 4.51 4.41
N VAL A 97 16.85 3.70 3.81
CA VAL A 97 16.23 3.94 2.49
C VAL A 97 14.73 4.08 2.61
N ILE A 98 14.21 5.07 1.93
CA ILE A 98 12.78 5.40 1.89
C ILE A 98 12.29 5.26 0.46
N VAL A 99 11.18 4.56 0.27
CA VAL A 99 10.45 4.51 -1.00
C VAL A 99 9.06 5.10 -0.79
N LEU A 100 8.71 6.11 -1.56
CA LEU A 100 7.41 6.82 -1.45
C LEU A 100 6.88 7.21 -2.84
N PRO A 101 5.56 7.43 -2.98
CA PRO A 101 5.05 8.21 -4.09
C PRO A 101 5.69 9.60 -4.16
N PHE A 102 5.85 10.13 -5.40
CA PHE A 102 6.52 11.42 -5.64
C PHE A 102 6.02 12.54 -4.74
N GLN A 103 4.69 12.69 -4.62
CA GLN A 103 4.10 13.76 -3.82
C GLN A 103 4.52 13.70 -2.36
N LEU A 104 4.47 12.50 -1.77
CA LEU A 104 4.88 12.30 -0.38
C LEU A 104 6.39 12.47 -0.20
N MET A 105 7.20 12.00 -1.17
CA MET A 105 8.65 12.16 -1.13
C MET A 105 9.05 13.65 -1.23
N THR A 106 8.37 14.42 -2.08
CA THR A 106 8.60 15.86 -2.20
C THR A 106 8.28 16.58 -0.89
N THR A 107 7.12 16.32 -0.29
CA THR A 107 6.75 16.90 1.01
C THR A 107 7.79 16.55 2.07
N LEU A 108 8.17 15.27 2.17
CA LEU A 108 9.16 14.80 3.13
C LEU A 108 10.54 15.45 2.92
N SER A 109 10.94 15.69 1.66
CA SER A 109 12.20 16.40 1.34
C SER A 109 12.18 17.85 1.82
N LEU A 110 11.06 18.55 1.62
CA LEU A 110 10.87 19.94 2.09
C LEU A 110 10.90 20.00 3.62
N ASP A 111 10.37 18.98 4.30
CA ASP A 111 10.37 18.86 5.76
C ASP A 111 11.71 18.38 6.35
N GLY A 112 12.75 18.21 5.50
CA GLY A 112 14.07 17.78 5.94
C GLY A 112 14.18 16.30 6.30
N GLY A 113 13.21 15.46 5.94
CA GLY A 113 13.20 14.01 6.22
C GLY A 113 14.05 13.18 5.27
N VAL A 114 14.57 13.79 4.20
CA VAL A 114 15.41 13.15 3.16
C VAL A 114 16.81 13.78 3.17
N ALA A 115 17.84 12.97 3.06
CA ALA A 115 19.21 13.45 2.93
C ALA A 115 19.37 14.26 1.61
N PRO A 116 19.96 15.47 1.65
CA PRO A 116 20.07 16.32 0.47
C PRO A 116 20.76 15.62 -0.71
N GLY A 117 20.22 15.84 -1.92
CA GLY A 117 20.77 15.30 -3.17
C GLY A 117 20.57 13.79 -3.37
N THR A 118 19.72 13.14 -2.57
CA THR A 118 19.49 11.68 -2.65
C THR A 118 18.11 11.30 -3.18
N PHE A 119 17.27 12.26 -3.50
CA PHE A 119 15.98 12.01 -4.16
C PHE A 119 16.21 11.51 -5.58
N ASN A 120 15.72 10.32 -5.90
CA ASN A 120 15.81 9.72 -7.23
C ASN A 120 14.43 9.22 -7.69
N PRO A 121 14.04 9.49 -8.94
CA PRO A 121 12.88 8.84 -9.55
C PRO A 121 13.11 7.32 -9.62
N LEU A 122 12.11 6.53 -9.22
CA LEU A 122 12.20 5.08 -9.31
C LEU A 122 11.45 4.55 -10.52
N GLY A 123 10.16 4.82 -10.64
CA GLY A 123 9.35 4.33 -11.74
C GLY A 123 7.85 4.46 -11.47
N ARG A 124 7.07 4.03 -12.45
CA ARG A 124 5.61 4.09 -12.49
C ARG A 124 4.98 2.72 -12.31
N THR A 125 3.98 2.63 -11.46
CA THR A 125 3.08 1.48 -11.36
C THR A 125 1.68 1.90 -11.76
N ARG A 126 1.13 1.27 -12.83
CA ARG A 126 -0.21 1.57 -13.33
C ARG A 126 -1.28 0.79 -12.57
N MET A 127 -2.49 1.34 -12.50
CA MET A 127 -3.67 0.57 -12.18
C MET A 127 -4.04 -0.34 -13.34
N GLY A 128 -4.54 -1.52 -13.05
CA GLY A 128 -5.03 -2.50 -14.02
C GLY A 128 -6.36 -3.08 -13.61
N LEU A 129 -7.04 -3.69 -14.59
CA LEU A 129 -8.21 -4.52 -14.37
C LEU A 129 -7.78 -5.97 -14.27
N ALA A 130 -8.32 -6.67 -13.28
CA ALA A 130 -8.18 -8.12 -13.12
C ALA A 130 -9.54 -8.81 -13.24
N VAL A 131 -9.51 -10.03 -13.75
CA VAL A 131 -10.61 -11.00 -13.74
C VAL A 131 -10.18 -12.26 -13.01
N ARG A 132 -11.11 -13.16 -12.69
CA ARG A 132 -10.76 -14.49 -12.17
C ARG A 132 -9.99 -15.28 -13.22
N ALA A 133 -9.07 -16.14 -12.77
CA ALA A 133 -8.31 -17.00 -13.67
C ALA A 133 -9.25 -17.83 -14.57
N GLY A 134 -8.96 -17.81 -15.87
CA GLY A 134 -9.77 -18.47 -16.90
C GLY A 134 -11.06 -17.76 -17.28
N ALA A 135 -11.41 -16.63 -16.66
CA ALA A 135 -12.56 -15.84 -17.09
C ALA A 135 -12.26 -15.04 -18.37
N PRO A 136 -13.27 -14.75 -19.21
CA PRO A 136 -13.08 -13.90 -20.39
C PRO A 136 -12.52 -12.53 -20.01
N LYS A 137 -11.52 -12.08 -20.78
CA LYS A 137 -10.91 -10.75 -20.62
C LYS A 137 -11.66 -9.75 -21.50
N PRO A 138 -12.34 -8.76 -20.91
CA PRO A 138 -13.01 -7.73 -21.71
C PRO A 138 -12.01 -6.81 -22.38
N ASP A 139 -12.42 -6.20 -23.50
CA ASP A 139 -11.67 -5.10 -24.09
C ASP A 139 -11.83 -3.84 -23.24
N ILE A 140 -10.69 -3.32 -22.77
CA ILE A 140 -10.60 -2.09 -21.92
C ILE A 140 -9.71 -1.04 -22.57
N SER A 141 -9.55 -1.07 -23.89
CA SER A 141 -8.62 -0.21 -24.63
C SER A 141 -9.00 1.27 -24.64
N THR A 142 -10.26 1.61 -24.33
CA THR A 142 -10.73 3.00 -24.15
C THR A 142 -11.51 3.14 -22.87
N VAL A 143 -11.77 4.39 -22.43
CA VAL A 143 -12.55 4.69 -21.22
C VAL A 143 -13.97 4.14 -21.35
N GLU A 144 -14.60 4.28 -22.53
CA GLU A 144 -15.95 3.80 -22.81
C GLU A 144 -16.04 2.26 -22.73
N LYS A 145 -15.07 1.55 -23.31
CA LYS A 145 -14.99 0.08 -23.25
C LYS A 145 -14.76 -0.42 -21.82
N LEU A 146 -13.86 0.23 -21.08
CA LEU A 146 -13.66 -0.05 -19.67
C LEU A 146 -14.96 0.16 -18.89
N ALA A 147 -15.65 1.29 -19.09
CA ALA A 147 -16.90 1.57 -18.41
C ALA A 147 -17.98 0.54 -18.73
N ALA A 148 -18.10 0.10 -20.00
CA ALA A 148 -19.02 -0.95 -20.40
C ALA A 148 -18.70 -2.30 -19.72
N ALA A 149 -17.41 -2.67 -19.67
CA ALA A 149 -16.95 -3.87 -18.98
C ALA A 149 -17.27 -3.84 -17.49
N LEU A 150 -16.97 -2.73 -16.80
CA LEU A 150 -17.24 -2.59 -15.36
C LEU A 150 -18.73 -2.59 -15.04
N LYS A 151 -19.58 -2.00 -15.91
CA LYS A 151 -21.05 -2.01 -15.74
C LYS A 151 -21.66 -3.39 -15.95
N SER A 152 -21.03 -4.26 -16.76
CA SER A 152 -21.49 -5.63 -16.98
C SER A 152 -21.11 -6.58 -15.84
N ALA A 153 -20.18 -6.18 -14.97
CA ALA A 153 -19.74 -6.97 -13.85
C ALA A 153 -20.78 -7.04 -12.74
N LYS A 154 -20.93 -8.19 -12.07
CA LYS A 154 -21.76 -8.32 -10.88
C LYS A 154 -21.22 -7.48 -9.73
N ALA A 155 -19.90 -7.50 -9.54
CA ALA A 155 -19.19 -6.68 -8.57
C ALA A 155 -17.73 -6.49 -8.99
N VAL A 156 -17.26 -5.23 -8.98
CA VAL A 156 -15.88 -4.84 -9.21
C VAL A 156 -15.22 -4.58 -7.86
N MET A 157 -14.39 -5.49 -7.38
CA MET A 157 -13.70 -5.34 -6.10
C MET A 157 -12.65 -4.24 -6.17
N ARG A 158 -12.54 -3.45 -5.11
CA ARG A 158 -11.58 -2.35 -5.00
C ARG A 158 -11.08 -2.17 -3.57
N SER A 159 -9.97 -1.47 -3.42
CA SER A 159 -9.48 -1.06 -2.11
C SER A 159 -10.49 -0.14 -1.43
N ASN A 160 -10.59 -0.25 -0.09
CA ASN A 160 -11.54 0.55 0.68
C ASN A 160 -11.07 2.03 0.75
N PRO A 161 -11.86 3.01 0.26
CA PRO A 161 -11.52 4.43 0.35
C PRO A 161 -11.28 4.93 1.78
N ALA A 162 -11.94 4.31 2.77
CA ALA A 162 -11.74 4.64 4.18
C ALA A 162 -10.32 4.35 4.68
N SER A 163 -9.56 3.46 4.00
CA SER A 163 -8.15 3.22 4.29
C SER A 163 -7.24 4.42 3.94
N ARG A 164 -7.74 5.36 3.14
CA ARG A 164 -7.04 6.57 2.68
C ARG A 164 -5.68 6.27 2.04
N THR A 165 -5.48 5.07 1.54
CA THR A 165 -4.29 4.75 0.74
C THR A 165 -4.39 5.45 -0.62
N MET A 166 -3.26 5.80 -1.22
CA MET A 166 -3.24 6.43 -2.55
C MET A 166 -3.92 5.53 -3.61
N VAL A 167 -3.74 4.21 -3.53
CA VAL A 167 -4.41 3.23 -4.39
C VAL A 167 -5.93 3.36 -4.27
N ALA A 168 -6.45 3.35 -3.05
CA ALA A 168 -7.87 3.45 -2.79
C ALA A 168 -8.47 4.78 -3.28
N LEU A 169 -7.76 5.89 -3.07
CA LEU A 169 -8.20 7.22 -3.50
C LEU A 169 -8.18 7.35 -5.03
N LEU A 170 -7.13 6.89 -5.71
CA LEU A 170 -7.06 6.91 -7.17
C LEU A 170 -8.17 6.09 -7.82
N ILE A 171 -8.46 4.90 -7.30
CA ILE A 171 -9.56 4.07 -7.80
C ILE A 171 -10.91 4.76 -7.56
N ASP A 172 -11.08 5.35 -6.38
CA ASP A 172 -12.30 6.08 -6.03
C ASP A 172 -12.53 7.29 -6.95
N ASP A 173 -11.47 8.04 -7.27
CA ASP A 173 -11.53 9.18 -8.19
C ASP A 173 -11.85 8.73 -9.63
N VAL A 174 -11.32 7.61 -10.10
CA VAL A 174 -11.70 7.03 -11.38
C VAL A 174 -13.19 6.69 -11.40
N LEU A 175 -13.68 5.97 -10.38
CA LEU A 175 -15.08 5.50 -10.33
C LEU A 175 -16.10 6.62 -10.12
N LYS A 176 -15.70 7.80 -9.64
CA LYS A 176 -16.55 8.99 -9.54
C LYS A 176 -16.78 9.71 -10.86
N ARG A 177 -16.04 9.40 -11.90
CA ARG A 177 -16.25 10.04 -13.22
C ARG A 177 -17.60 9.64 -13.80
N PRO A 178 -18.27 10.53 -14.56
CA PRO A 178 -19.61 10.26 -15.11
C PRO A 178 -19.70 8.97 -15.94
N GLU A 179 -18.62 8.61 -16.65
CA GLU A 179 -18.55 7.41 -17.49
C GLU A 179 -18.78 6.13 -16.71
N PHE A 180 -18.41 6.11 -15.42
CA PHE A 180 -18.52 4.96 -14.53
C PHE A 180 -19.78 4.98 -13.63
N ALA A 181 -20.68 5.95 -13.85
CA ALA A 181 -21.95 5.98 -13.12
C ALA A 181 -22.71 4.66 -13.29
N GLY A 182 -23.18 4.09 -12.18
CA GLY A 182 -23.90 2.80 -12.17
C GLY A 182 -23.01 1.56 -12.07
N VAL A 183 -21.67 1.69 -12.02
CA VAL A 183 -20.79 0.56 -11.75
C VAL A 183 -20.98 0.08 -10.31
N ASN A 184 -21.25 -1.22 -10.12
CA ASN A 184 -21.28 -1.84 -8.81
C ASN A 184 -19.85 -2.15 -8.33
N ALA A 185 -19.26 -1.26 -7.52
CA ALA A 185 -17.89 -1.38 -7.08
C ALA A 185 -17.77 -1.38 -5.53
N PRO A 186 -18.21 -2.46 -4.85
CA PRO A 186 -18.08 -2.54 -3.41
C PRO A 186 -16.61 -2.55 -2.97
N PRO A 187 -16.28 -1.82 -1.89
CA PRO A 187 -14.94 -1.89 -1.32
C PRO A 187 -14.69 -3.24 -0.66
N SER A 188 -13.45 -3.73 -0.75
CA SER A 188 -13.02 -4.89 0.03
C SER A 188 -13.13 -4.61 1.53
N THR A 189 -13.66 -5.55 2.27
CA THR A 189 -13.75 -5.47 3.73
C THR A 189 -12.46 -5.95 4.41
N ASN A 190 -11.63 -6.72 3.69
CA ASN A 190 -10.38 -7.27 4.18
C ASN A 190 -9.33 -7.27 3.06
N GLY A 191 -8.31 -6.43 3.23
CA GLY A 191 -7.23 -6.27 2.24
C GLY A 191 -7.63 -5.46 1.02
N GLU A 192 -6.93 -5.65 -0.06
CA GLU A 192 -7.04 -4.91 -1.29
C GLU A 192 -8.02 -5.57 -2.28
N GLY A 193 -8.47 -4.83 -3.31
CA GLY A 193 -9.42 -5.35 -4.29
C GLY A 193 -8.97 -6.61 -5.02
N GLY A 194 -7.70 -6.70 -5.41
CA GLY A 194 -7.13 -7.90 -6.03
C GLY A 194 -7.15 -9.12 -5.09
N GLN A 195 -6.88 -8.91 -3.80
CA GLN A 195 -6.97 -9.97 -2.79
C GLN A 195 -8.41 -10.45 -2.61
N ALA A 196 -9.39 -9.53 -2.60
CA ALA A 196 -10.79 -9.87 -2.51
C ALA A 196 -11.23 -10.74 -3.70
N LEU A 197 -10.85 -10.33 -4.92
CA LEU A 197 -11.12 -11.13 -6.12
C LEU A 197 -10.45 -12.51 -6.07
N ALA A 198 -9.21 -12.60 -5.61
CA ALA A 198 -8.49 -13.87 -5.46
C ALA A 198 -9.17 -14.83 -4.45
N ARG A 199 -9.82 -14.28 -3.41
CA ARG A 199 -10.68 -15.05 -2.49
C ARG A 199 -12.03 -15.45 -3.07
N GLY A 200 -12.35 -15.02 -4.30
CA GLY A 200 -13.63 -15.31 -4.95
C GLY A 200 -14.72 -14.28 -4.73
N GLU A 201 -14.39 -13.11 -4.17
CA GLU A 201 -15.33 -11.99 -4.02
C GLU A 201 -15.42 -11.21 -5.35
N GLY A 202 -16.63 -10.94 -5.82
CA GLY A 202 -16.84 -10.27 -7.11
C GLY A 202 -16.39 -11.09 -8.32
N ASP A 203 -16.34 -10.48 -9.47
CA ASP A 203 -15.92 -11.08 -10.75
C ASP A 203 -14.83 -10.26 -11.47
N MET A 204 -14.62 -9.01 -11.06
CA MET A 204 -13.53 -8.14 -11.49
C MET A 204 -12.90 -7.42 -10.30
N ALA A 205 -11.68 -6.92 -10.49
CA ALA A 205 -11.04 -6.00 -9.53
C ALA A 205 -10.21 -4.94 -10.23
N ILE A 206 -10.19 -3.73 -9.66
CA ILE A 206 -9.25 -2.68 -10.02
C ILE A 206 -8.18 -2.61 -8.92
N GLN A 207 -6.90 -2.74 -9.31
CA GLN A 207 -5.75 -2.69 -8.41
C GLN A 207 -4.49 -2.30 -9.17
N THR A 208 -3.39 -1.97 -8.47
CA THR A 208 -2.10 -1.81 -9.14
C THR A 208 -1.66 -3.13 -9.78
N ILE A 209 -1.07 -3.06 -10.98
CA ILE A 209 -0.62 -4.25 -11.70
C ILE A 209 0.33 -5.08 -10.86
N SER A 210 1.25 -4.46 -10.13
CA SER A 210 2.19 -5.15 -9.26
C SER A 210 1.53 -5.96 -8.14
N GLN A 211 0.34 -5.55 -7.70
CA GLN A 211 -0.43 -6.25 -6.68
C GLN A 211 -1.49 -7.22 -7.25
N ILE A 212 -1.69 -7.25 -8.56
CA ILE A 212 -2.50 -8.27 -9.24
C ILE A 212 -1.64 -9.50 -9.56
N LEU A 213 -0.46 -9.29 -10.14
CA LEU A 213 0.38 -10.34 -10.70
C LEU A 213 0.82 -11.45 -9.73
N PRO A 214 0.96 -11.24 -8.41
CA PRO A 214 1.33 -12.31 -7.48
C PRO A 214 0.26 -13.39 -7.27
N TYR A 215 -1.01 -13.13 -7.61
CA TYR A 215 -2.12 -14.04 -7.33
C TYR A 215 -2.40 -14.95 -8.54
N LYS A 216 -2.35 -16.25 -8.35
CA LYS A 216 -2.65 -17.26 -9.39
C LYS A 216 -4.13 -17.44 -9.68
N GLU A 217 -4.98 -17.02 -8.74
CA GLU A 217 -6.43 -17.11 -8.77
C GLU A 217 -7.08 -16.03 -9.65
N ILE A 218 -6.30 -15.04 -10.06
CA ILE A 218 -6.75 -13.91 -10.90
C ILE A 218 -5.79 -13.65 -12.04
N GLU A 219 -6.29 -13.04 -13.10
CA GLU A 219 -5.50 -12.68 -14.28
C GLU A 219 -5.62 -11.20 -14.58
N LEU A 220 -4.51 -10.60 -14.92
CA LEU A 220 -4.47 -9.24 -15.44
C LEU A 220 -5.12 -9.21 -16.84
N VAL A 221 -6.12 -8.32 -17.02
CA VAL A 221 -6.69 -7.97 -18.32
C VAL A 221 -5.74 -7.00 -19.04
N GLY A 222 -5.34 -5.94 -18.37
CA GLY A 222 -4.44 -4.92 -18.87
C GLY A 222 -4.42 -3.69 -17.96
N PRO A 223 -3.56 -2.70 -18.29
CA PRO A 223 -3.59 -1.39 -17.64
C PRO A 223 -4.89 -0.65 -17.96
N LEU A 224 -5.37 0.17 -17.05
CA LEU A 224 -6.47 1.09 -17.32
C LEU A 224 -6.04 2.11 -18.39
N PRO A 225 -6.99 2.64 -19.20
CA PRO A 225 -6.71 3.66 -20.20
C PRO A 225 -5.90 4.83 -19.63
N ALA A 226 -4.91 5.29 -20.38
CA ALA A 226 -3.95 6.32 -19.91
C ALA A 226 -4.64 7.66 -19.61
N GLU A 227 -5.74 7.97 -20.29
CA GLU A 227 -6.54 9.19 -20.10
C GLU A 227 -7.13 9.30 -18.69
N LEU A 228 -7.20 8.17 -17.95
CA LEU A 228 -7.66 8.17 -16.56
C LEU A 228 -6.60 8.69 -15.58
N GLY A 229 -5.31 8.75 -15.97
CA GLY A 229 -4.23 9.17 -15.09
C GLY A 229 -4.02 8.23 -13.88
N ALA A 230 -4.48 6.97 -13.99
CA ALA A 230 -4.54 6.03 -12.89
C ALA A 230 -3.21 5.27 -12.71
N TRP A 231 -2.22 5.93 -12.12
CA TRP A 231 -0.91 5.36 -11.80
C TRP A 231 -0.29 5.98 -10.56
N ILE A 232 0.74 5.35 -10.05
CA ILE A 232 1.57 5.85 -8.95
C ILE A 232 3.00 5.96 -9.44
N ASP A 233 3.53 7.16 -9.43
CA ASP A 233 4.94 7.44 -9.65
C ASP A 233 5.67 7.38 -8.30
N SER A 234 6.70 6.56 -8.21
CA SER A 234 7.46 6.31 -7.00
C SER A 234 8.88 6.86 -7.09
N ALA A 235 9.38 7.33 -5.96
CA ALA A 235 10.75 7.79 -5.77
C ALA A 235 11.43 7.01 -4.66
N VAL A 236 12.75 7.03 -4.66
CA VAL A 236 13.60 6.45 -3.63
C VAL A 236 14.62 7.47 -3.15
N ALA A 237 14.90 7.50 -1.85
CA ALA A 237 15.86 8.42 -1.26
C ALA A 237 16.53 7.82 -0.02
N VAL A 238 17.65 8.41 0.39
CA VAL A 238 18.28 8.16 1.70
C VAL A 238 17.53 8.96 2.75
N SER A 239 17.19 8.32 3.86
CA SER A 239 16.59 9.00 5.02
C SER A 239 17.58 10.00 5.64
N ALA A 240 17.08 11.16 6.07
CA ALA A 240 17.89 12.09 6.87
C ALA A 240 18.34 11.48 8.22
N ARG A 241 17.67 10.40 8.66
CA ARG A 241 18.00 9.65 9.88
C ARG A 241 18.80 8.37 9.60
N ALA A 242 19.27 8.16 8.36
CA ALA A 242 20.02 6.97 7.99
C ALA A 242 21.27 6.81 8.86
N THR A 243 21.49 5.61 9.39
CA THR A 243 22.69 5.26 10.15
C THR A 243 23.75 4.62 9.27
N HIS A 244 23.38 4.15 8.07
CA HIS A 244 24.26 3.54 7.07
C HIS A 244 24.07 4.22 5.70
N ALA A 245 24.31 5.54 5.65
CA ALA A 245 23.99 6.36 4.48
C ALA A 245 24.75 5.93 3.20
N ASP A 246 26.00 5.48 3.30
CA ASP A 246 26.76 5.07 2.12
C ASP A 246 26.29 3.73 1.56
N ASP A 247 25.96 2.77 2.42
CA ASP A 247 25.34 1.50 2.02
C ASP A 247 23.95 1.76 1.42
N ALA A 248 23.18 2.70 1.99
CA ALA A 248 21.89 3.12 1.43
C ALA A 248 22.03 3.69 0.02
N ARG A 249 23.03 4.57 -0.21
CA ARG A 249 23.35 5.09 -1.56
C ARG A 249 23.76 3.98 -2.52
N ALA A 250 24.55 3.01 -2.07
CA ALA A 250 24.94 1.86 -2.88
C ALA A 250 23.72 1.02 -3.28
N PHE A 251 22.81 0.76 -2.34
CA PHE A 251 21.59 0.03 -2.62
C PHE A 251 20.64 0.80 -3.56
N ILE A 252 20.50 2.12 -3.41
CA ILE A 252 19.73 2.95 -4.33
C ILE A 252 20.30 2.87 -5.76
N ARG A 253 21.62 2.98 -5.94
CA ARG A 253 22.22 2.80 -7.28
C ARG A 253 21.92 1.42 -7.86
N TYR A 254 21.91 0.39 -7.02
CA TYR A 254 21.57 -0.97 -7.42
C TYR A 254 20.10 -1.10 -7.87
N LEU A 255 19.16 -0.50 -7.12
CA LEU A 255 17.75 -0.44 -7.52
C LEU A 255 17.57 0.24 -8.88
N LEU A 256 18.40 1.26 -9.13
CA LEU A 256 18.29 2.14 -10.30
C LEU A 256 19.09 1.65 -11.51
N ARG A 257 19.92 0.64 -11.41
CA ARG A 257 20.72 0.09 -12.53
C ARG A 257 19.83 -0.52 -13.62
N PRO A 258 20.22 -0.48 -14.91
CA PRO A 258 19.44 -1.04 -16.01
C PRO A 258 19.07 -2.51 -15.82
N GLU A 259 19.94 -3.31 -15.23
CA GLU A 259 19.76 -4.74 -14.98
C GLU A 259 18.56 -5.02 -14.07
N SER A 260 18.24 -4.11 -13.16
CA SER A 260 17.09 -4.24 -12.27
C SER A 260 15.75 -4.17 -13.00
N ASN A 261 15.72 -3.65 -14.25
CA ASN A 261 14.54 -3.68 -15.09
C ASN A 261 14.06 -5.10 -15.43
N LYS A 262 14.97 -6.08 -15.41
CA LYS A 262 14.61 -7.52 -15.60
C LYS A 262 13.70 -8.03 -14.47
N VAL A 263 13.73 -7.38 -13.30
CA VAL A 263 12.85 -7.68 -12.17
C VAL A 263 11.64 -6.76 -12.13
N TRP A 264 11.85 -5.45 -12.29
CA TRP A 264 10.79 -4.45 -12.19
C TRP A 264 9.70 -4.59 -13.25
N LYS A 265 10.10 -4.61 -14.54
CA LYS A 265 9.18 -4.57 -15.67
C LYS A 265 8.17 -5.72 -15.72
N PRO A 266 8.59 -7.00 -15.56
CA PRO A 266 7.64 -8.11 -15.55
C PRO A 266 6.64 -8.07 -14.39
N ARG A 267 6.96 -7.31 -13.34
CA ARG A 267 6.11 -7.15 -12.14
C ARG A 267 5.34 -5.83 -12.09
N GLY A 268 5.29 -5.12 -13.22
CA GLY A 268 4.42 -3.95 -13.39
C GLY A 268 4.96 -2.64 -12.84
N LEU A 269 6.29 -2.53 -12.58
CA LEU A 269 6.95 -1.25 -12.35
C LEU A 269 7.77 -0.87 -13.58
N GLU A 270 7.37 0.20 -14.23
CA GLU A 270 8.06 0.81 -15.38
C GLU A 270 9.03 1.87 -14.84
N ARG A 271 10.35 1.60 -14.97
CA ARG A 271 11.38 2.55 -14.56
C ARG A 271 11.33 3.81 -15.41
N PHE A 272 11.62 4.97 -14.78
CA PHE A 272 11.96 6.18 -15.53
C PHE A 272 13.40 6.05 -16.06
N GLU A 273 13.59 6.36 -17.33
CA GLU A 273 14.90 6.40 -18.01
C GLU A 273 15.59 7.73 -17.75
#